data_4970731cab4e8fd73103c065613f6c51
#
_entry.id   4970731cab4e8fd73103c065613f6c51
#
_cell.length_a   1.000
_cell.length_b   1.000
_cell.length_c   1.000
_cell.angle_alpha   90.00
_cell.angle_beta   90.00
_cell.angle_gamma   90.00
#
_symmetry.space_group_name_H-M   'P 1'
#
loop_
_entity.id
_entity.type
_entity.pdbx_description
1 polymer ?
#
loop_
_entity_poly.entity_id
_entity_poly.type
_entity_poly.pdbx_seq_one_letter_code
_entity_poly.pdbx_strand_id
1 'polypeptide(L)'
;MRDAVGKDGLAARAQALMDHPDFLCDFVAAPDDFRFVTKRAFQFTSPVKSPWGRNNTVHGRLYTASSRWQDKPTVVLLHGWNAQTAYRTLFPHLARRLIKRGVNVAMFELPYHSQRKPRGKGAVKNFLSGDLVHVVRAAHQAIGDARALVAWLKGQGCPQVGLWGISLGAWLSGLLACADSHVNFVALMTPVVRMDRLIAEVDFCAPIRRSLGGVPVRFDSMNLKTHHPKVAPENILIVASEHDLFAPIETVEELCEAWGVTELWRPRHGHISVLLSMPVMERTLCWVARKAGPGTQ
;
A
#
# COMPACT_ATOMS: atom_id res chain seq x y z
N MET A 1 14.98 9.63 26.32
CA MET A 1 16.11 8.69 26.43
C MET A 1 16.20 7.89 25.13
N ARG A 2 17.20 8.14 24.30
CA ARG A 2 17.59 7.21 23.25
C ARG A 2 18.51 6.22 23.94
N ASP A 3 17.96 5.07 24.29
CA ASP A 3 18.80 3.96 24.72
C ASP A 3 19.76 3.66 23.56
N ALA A 4 21.04 3.60 23.89
CA ALA A 4 22.09 3.21 22.94
C ALA A 4 21.95 1.71 22.67
N VAL A 5 20.92 1.36 21.91
CA VAL A 5 20.74 0.00 21.41
C VAL A 5 21.80 -0.18 20.34
N GLY A 6 22.78 -1.05 20.58
CA GLY A 6 23.82 -1.40 19.61
C GLY A 6 23.20 -1.88 18.30
N LYS A 7 23.99 -1.93 17.20
CA LYS A 7 23.53 -2.36 15.87
C LYS A 7 22.85 -3.72 15.89
N ASP A 8 23.37 -4.66 16.67
CA ASP A 8 22.77 -6.00 16.88
C ASP A 8 21.38 -5.92 17.50
N GLY A 9 21.15 -4.99 18.41
CA GLY A 9 19.85 -4.77 19.02
C GLY A 9 18.82 -4.16 18.07
N LEU A 10 19.21 -3.32 17.09
CA LEU A 10 18.30 -2.78 16.07
C LEU A 10 17.87 -3.87 15.08
N ALA A 11 18.82 -4.67 14.60
CA ALA A 11 18.52 -5.79 13.70
C ALA A 11 17.61 -6.83 14.38
N ALA A 12 17.92 -7.23 15.62
CA ALA A 12 17.11 -8.17 16.40
C ALA A 12 15.68 -7.64 16.64
N ARG A 13 15.53 -6.34 16.96
CA ARG A 13 14.20 -5.74 17.15
C ARG A 13 13.39 -5.65 15.85
N ALA A 14 14.04 -5.34 14.72
CA ALA A 14 13.38 -5.34 13.42
C ALA A 14 12.93 -6.76 13.05
N GLN A 15 13.80 -7.77 13.27
CA GLN A 15 13.49 -9.17 13.01
C GLN A 15 12.31 -9.63 13.87
N ALA A 16 12.33 -9.38 15.17
CA ALA A 16 11.24 -9.76 16.07
C ALA A 16 9.88 -9.15 15.69
N LEU A 17 9.88 -7.93 15.13
CA LEU A 17 8.65 -7.32 14.62
C LEU A 17 8.17 -7.97 13.32
N MET A 18 9.10 -8.33 12.42
CA MET A 18 8.77 -8.99 11.15
C MET A 18 8.35 -10.44 11.35
N ASP A 19 8.94 -11.14 12.33
CA ASP A 19 8.58 -12.52 12.66
C ASP A 19 7.33 -12.62 13.55
N HIS A 20 6.78 -11.47 13.99
CA HIS A 20 5.57 -11.49 14.80
C HIS A 20 4.38 -11.99 13.97
N PRO A 21 3.57 -12.95 14.47
CA PRO A 21 2.42 -13.49 13.73
C PRO A 21 1.48 -12.40 13.23
N ASP A 22 1.24 -11.36 14.04
CA ASP A 22 0.33 -10.26 13.71
C ASP A 22 0.95 -9.20 12.77
N PHE A 23 2.13 -9.44 12.16
CA PHE A 23 2.77 -8.44 11.30
C PHE A 23 1.83 -7.97 10.16
N LEU A 24 1.06 -8.89 9.59
CA LEU A 24 0.04 -8.56 8.58
C LEU A 24 -1.32 -8.20 9.19
N CYS A 25 -1.41 -8.06 10.52
CA CYS A 25 -2.64 -7.74 11.24
C CYS A 25 -3.76 -8.76 10.94
N ASP A 26 -3.71 -9.96 11.52
CA ASP A 26 -4.62 -11.08 11.23
C ASP A 26 -6.10 -10.73 11.35
N PHE A 27 -6.45 -9.87 12.28
CA PHE A 27 -7.79 -9.31 12.39
C PHE A 27 -7.73 -7.79 12.66
N VAL A 28 -8.48 -7.03 11.85
CA VAL A 28 -8.68 -5.59 12.08
C VAL A 28 -10.17 -5.29 11.93
N ALA A 29 -10.77 -4.83 13.01
CA ALA A 29 -12.16 -4.37 13.01
C ALA A 29 -12.33 -3.06 12.23
N ALA A 30 -13.54 -2.78 11.78
CA ALA A 30 -13.91 -1.46 11.31
C ALA A 30 -13.71 -0.42 12.43
N PRO A 31 -13.23 0.80 12.10
CA PRO A 31 -13.03 1.82 13.12
C PRO A 31 -14.36 2.37 13.66
N ASP A 32 -14.49 2.42 14.98
CA ASP A 32 -15.72 2.91 15.65
C ASP A 32 -15.88 4.42 15.52
N ASP A 33 -14.75 5.15 15.34
CA ASP A 33 -14.70 6.61 15.26
C ASP A 33 -14.62 7.15 13.83
N PHE A 34 -14.98 6.31 12.83
CA PHE A 34 -15.00 6.77 11.44
C PHE A 34 -16.00 7.91 11.26
N ARG A 35 -15.51 9.04 10.74
CA ARG A 35 -16.37 10.19 10.50
C ARG A 35 -15.98 10.94 9.23
N PHE A 36 -16.99 11.50 8.57
CA PHE A 36 -16.77 12.48 7.51
C PHE A 36 -16.56 13.87 8.14
N VAL A 37 -15.42 14.50 7.80
CA VAL A 37 -15.11 15.90 8.20
C VAL A 37 -15.52 16.91 7.14
N THR A 38 -15.72 16.46 5.91
CA THR A 38 -16.37 17.19 4.81
C THR A 38 -17.17 16.19 3.98
N LYS A 39 -17.86 16.67 2.92
CA LYS A 39 -18.60 15.79 1.99
C LYS A 39 -17.77 14.59 1.46
N ARG A 40 -16.44 14.70 1.41
CA ARG A 40 -15.55 13.66 0.88
C ARG A 40 -14.43 13.26 1.84
N ALA A 41 -13.97 14.18 2.65
CA ALA A 41 -12.86 13.89 3.56
C ALA A 41 -13.37 13.13 4.78
N PHE A 42 -12.67 12.04 5.11
CA PHE A 42 -12.94 11.27 6.31
C PHE A 42 -11.69 11.18 7.20
N GLN A 43 -11.94 10.81 8.43
CA GLN A 43 -10.93 10.51 9.44
C GLN A 43 -11.36 9.32 10.29
N PHE A 44 -10.39 8.59 10.78
CA PHE A 44 -10.56 7.61 11.85
C PHE A 44 -9.23 7.40 12.59
N THR A 45 -9.28 6.79 13.76
CA THR A 45 -8.10 6.46 14.54
C THR A 45 -7.44 5.20 13.99
N SER A 46 -6.13 5.26 13.71
CA SER A 46 -5.34 4.09 13.31
C SER A 46 -5.44 2.97 14.36
N PRO A 47 -5.72 1.72 13.96
CA PRO A 47 -5.71 0.59 14.90
C PRO A 47 -4.31 0.29 15.44
N VAL A 48 -3.27 0.60 14.65
CA VAL A 48 -1.88 0.45 15.04
C VAL A 48 -1.30 1.80 15.46
N LYS A 49 -0.91 1.91 16.72
CA LYS A 49 -0.43 3.19 17.27
C LYS A 49 1.08 3.36 17.06
N SER A 50 1.45 4.57 16.66
CA SER A 50 2.82 5.07 16.71
C SER A 50 3.01 6.02 17.91
N PRO A 51 4.24 6.33 18.30
CA PRO A 51 4.50 7.33 19.34
C PRO A 51 4.03 8.76 18.99
N TRP A 52 3.61 8.98 17.75
CA TRP A 52 3.29 10.29 17.20
C TRP A 52 1.78 10.45 17.00
N GLY A 53 1.11 11.21 17.85
CA GLY A 53 -0.34 11.38 17.84
C GLY A 53 -0.91 11.77 16.47
N ARG A 54 -0.25 12.72 15.76
CA ARG A 54 -0.67 13.08 14.38
C ARG A 54 -0.66 11.92 13.39
N ASN A 55 0.31 11.01 13.54
CA ASN A 55 0.41 9.84 12.66
C ASN A 55 -0.69 8.82 12.94
N ASN A 56 -1.30 8.87 14.11
CA ASN A 56 -2.34 7.92 14.55
C ASN A 56 -3.76 8.33 14.09
N THR A 57 -3.91 9.46 13.42
CA THR A 57 -5.16 9.83 12.75
C THR A 57 -5.02 9.56 11.26
N VAL A 58 -5.83 8.66 10.75
CA VAL A 58 -5.94 8.38 9.32
C VAL A 58 -6.78 9.46 8.67
N HIS A 59 -6.27 10.06 7.61
CA HIS A 59 -6.96 11.06 6.81
C HIS A 59 -7.17 10.53 5.40
N GLY A 60 -8.40 10.57 4.92
CA GLY A 60 -8.72 10.07 3.59
C GLY A 60 -9.80 10.84 2.87
N ARG A 61 -10.13 10.38 1.68
CA ARG A 61 -11.22 10.90 0.85
C ARG A 61 -11.99 9.76 0.23
N LEU A 62 -13.32 9.88 0.21
CA LEU A 62 -14.22 8.98 -0.49
C LEU A 62 -14.90 9.73 -1.64
N TYR A 63 -14.78 9.21 -2.84
CA TYR A 63 -15.48 9.65 -4.04
C TYR A 63 -16.55 8.62 -4.36
N THR A 64 -17.79 9.05 -4.39
CA THR A 64 -18.95 8.16 -4.54
C THR A 64 -19.53 8.25 -5.95
N ALA A 65 -19.85 7.11 -6.53
CA ALA A 65 -20.40 7.00 -7.89
C ALA A 65 -21.90 7.33 -7.95
N SER A 66 -22.62 7.24 -6.82
CA SER A 66 -24.03 7.54 -6.72
C SER A 66 -24.42 7.96 -5.29
N SER A 67 -25.66 8.35 -5.09
CA SER A 67 -26.23 8.61 -3.75
C SER A 67 -26.30 7.32 -2.92
N ARG A 68 -26.60 6.18 -3.54
CA ARG A 68 -26.55 4.84 -2.93
C ARG A 68 -25.20 4.18 -3.24
N TRP A 69 -24.12 4.83 -2.84
CA TRP A 69 -22.76 4.38 -3.13
C TRP A 69 -22.42 3.05 -2.46
N GLN A 70 -23.11 2.70 -1.39
CA GLN A 70 -22.92 1.42 -0.68
C GLN A 70 -23.23 0.22 -1.57
N ASP A 71 -24.14 0.36 -2.54
CA ASP A 71 -24.51 -0.68 -3.50
C ASP A 71 -23.50 -0.78 -4.66
N LYS A 72 -22.43 0.00 -4.63
CA LYS A 72 -21.43 0.06 -5.68
C LYS A 72 -20.08 -0.49 -5.21
N PRO A 73 -19.32 -1.12 -6.11
CA PRO A 73 -17.95 -1.55 -5.80
C PRO A 73 -17.08 -0.36 -5.45
N THR A 74 -16.09 -0.60 -4.59
CA THR A 74 -15.15 0.43 -4.16
C THR A 74 -13.73 -0.02 -4.42
N VAL A 75 -12.88 0.85 -4.99
CA VAL A 75 -11.44 0.66 -5.06
C VAL A 75 -10.73 1.56 -4.06
N VAL A 76 -9.79 0.99 -3.31
CA VAL A 76 -8.92 1.73 -2.41
C VAL A 76 -7.61 2.03 -3.13
N LEU A 77 -7.29 3.34 -3.30
CA LEU A 77 -6.04 3.79 -3.92
C LEU A 77 -4.97 4.01 -2.85
N LEU A 78 -3.83 3.32 -3.00
CA LEU A 78 -2.66 3.46 -2.14
C LEU A 78 -1.52 4.14 -2.91
N HIS A 79 -1.08 5.29 -2.39
CA HIS A 79 -0.07 6.10 -3.05
C HIS A 79 1.36 5.61 -2.80
N GLY A 80 2.30 6.03 -3.66
CA GLY A 80 3.72 5.78 -3.51
C GLY A 80 4.38 6.61 -2.40
N TRP A 81 5.65 6.30 -2.13
CA TRP A 81 6.45 7.10 -1.21
C TRP A 81 6.59 8.54 -1.71
N ASN A 82 6.48 9.48 -0.77
CA ASN A 82 6.60 10.93 -1.02
C ASN A 82 5.68 11.50 -2.11
N ALA A 83 4.55 10.82 -2.38
CA ALA A 83 3.65 11.10 -3.50
C ALA A 83 2.54 12.14 -3.16
N GLN A 84 2.83 13.18 -2.35
CA GLN A 84 1.83 14.19 -1.94
C GLN A 84 1.20 14.91 -3.14
N THR A 85 1.99 15.23 -4.17
CA THR A 85 1.49 15.89 -5.38
C THR A 85 0.53 14.95 -6.12
N ALA A 86 0.92 13.69 -6.36
CA ALA A 86 0.07 12.70 -7.01
C ALA A 86 -1.23 12.46 -6.21
N TYR A 87 -1.15 12.38 -4.88
CA TYR A 87 -2.31 12.25 -4.01
C TYR A 87 -3.29 13.43 -4.14
N ARG A 88 -2.78 14.65 -4.39
CA ARG A 88 -3.60 15.86 -4.52
C ARG A 88 -4.11 16.12 -5.93
N THR A 89 -3.46 15.60 -6.96
CA THR A 89 -3.77 15.91 -8.37
C THR A 89 -4.17 14.67 -9.16
N LEU A 90 -3.29 13.68 -9.31
CA LEU A 90 -3.51 12.48 -10.10
C LEU A 90 -4.65 11.61 -9.53
N PHE A 91 -4.62 11.31 -8.24
CA PHE A 91 -5.61 10.43 -7.62
C PHE A 91 -7.04 10.99 -7.69
N PRO A 92 -7.29 12.28 -7.39
CA PRO A 92 -8.61 12.88 -7.64
C PRO A 92 -9.04 12.83 -9.12
N HIS A 93 -8.10 12.92 -10.06
CA HIS A 93 -8.39 12.76 -11.48
C HIS A 93 -8.85 11.33 -11.80
N LEU A 94 -8.11 10.32 -11.36
CA LEU A 94 -8.46 8.91 -11.51
C LEU A 94 -9.81 8.60 -10.84
N ALA A 95 -10.01 9.12 -9.63
CA ALA A 95 -11.25 8.94 -8.88
C ALA A 95 -12.47 9.48 -9.66
N ARG A 96 -12.38 10.70 -10.24
CA ARG A 96 -13.47 11.25 -11.05
C ARG A 96 -13.78 10.42 -12.28
N ARG A 97 -12.80 9.71 -12.84
CA ARG A 97 -13.00 8.82 -13.99
C ARG A 97 -13.61 7.50 -13.61
N LEU A 98 -13.23 6.94 -12.44
CA LEU A 98 -13.79 5.69 -11.92
C LEU A 98 -15.25 5.86 -11.47
N ILE A 99 -15.59 6.96 -10.80
CA ILE A 99 -16.99 7.19 -10.40
C ILE A 99 -17.94 7.33 -11.60
N LYS A 100 -17.46 7.86 -12.74
CA LYS A 100 -18.22 7.88 -14.00
C LYS A 100 -18.48 6.47 -14.56
N ARG A 101 -17.71 5.47 -14.12
CA ARG A 101 -17.85 4.05 -14.47
C ARG A 101 -18.56 3.23 -13.39
N GLY A 102 -19.16 3.90 -12.41
CA GLY A 102 -19.93 3.26 -11.35
C GLY A 102 -19.08 2.67 -10.21
N VAL A 103 -17.79 3.02 -10.14
CA VAL A 103 -16.87 2.53 -9.09
C VAL A 103 -16.56 3.65 -8.10
N ASN A 104 -16.83 3.43 -6.82
CA ASN A 104 -16.40 4.34 -5.76
C ASN A 104 -14.88 4.29 -5.61
N VAL A 105 -14.31 5.37 -5.11
CA VAL A 105 -12.87 5.44 -4.83
C VAL A 105 -12.64 5.95 -3.43
N ALA A 106 -12.03 5.13 -2.59
CA ALA A 106 -11.46 5.54 -1.33
C ALA A 106 -9.95 5.73 -1.48
N MET A 107 -9.38 6.74 -0.85
CA MET A 107 -7.94 7.00 -0.81
C MET A 107 -7.59 7.58 0.54
N PHE A 108 -6.47 7.19 1.13
CA PHE A 108 -6.03 7.71 2.41
C PHE A 108 -4.53 8.03 2.41
N GLU A 109 -4.12 8.88 3.31
CA GLU A 109 -2.71 9.24 3.51
C GLU A 109 -2.01 8.11 4.28
N LEU A 110 -1.00 7.49 3.68
CA LEU A 110 -0.17 6.50 4.35
C LEU A 110 0.54 7.10 5.59
N PRO A 111 0.93 6.30 6.57
CA PRO A 111 1.67 6.78 7.74
C PRO A 111 2.85 7.69 7.35
N TYR A 112 3.10 8.73 8.13
CA TYR A 112 4.19 9.70 7.93
C TYR A 112 4.12 10.54 6.64
N HIS A 113 2.95 10.58 5.97
CA HIS A 113 2.72 11.43 4.80
C HIS A 113 1.77 12.58 5.14
N SER A 114 1.89 13.68 4.41
CA SER A 114 0.99 14.84 4.43
C SER A 114 0.58 15.30 5.85
N GLN A 115 -0.69 15.16 6.22
CA GLN A 115 -1.23 15.56 7.53
C GLN A 115 -0.74 14.67 8.67
N ARG A 116 -0.35 13.44 8.35
CA ARG A 116 0.16 12.46 9.31
C ARG A 116 1.64 12.68 9.66
N LYS A 117 2.35 13.58 8.99
CA LYS A 117 3.76 13.88 9.32
C LYS A 117 3.87 14.43 10.75
N PRO A 118 4.66 13.77 11.62
CA PRO A 118 4.94 14.29 12.95
C PRO A 118 5.62 15.67 12.89
N ARG A 119 5.35 16.50 13.88
CA ARG A 119 5.97 17.82 14.08
C ARG A 119 6.86 17.81 15.31
N GLY A 120 7.81 18.72 15.35
CA GLY A 120 8.69 18.90 16.50
C GLY A 120 10.11 18.43 16.25
N LYS A 121 10.99 18.78 17.20
CA LYS A 121 12.41 18.42 17.20
C LYS A 121 12.56 16.92 17.48
N GLY A 122 13.37 16.23 16.71
CA GLY A 122 13.61 14.79 16.87
C GLY A 122 12.52 13.86 16.32
N ALA A 123 11.44 14.41 15.73
CA ALA A 123 10.40 13.59 15.13
C ALA A 123 10.88 12.90 13.83
N VAL A 124 10.59 11.61 13.69
CA VAL A 124 10.78 10.88 12.43
C VAL A 124 9.65 11.31 11.47
N LYS A 125 10.02 11.95 10.34
CA LYS A 125 9.06 12.64 9.47
C LYS A 125 8.69 11.86 8.22
N ASN A 126 9.36 10.76 7.94
CA ASN A 126 9.19 10.01 6.69
C ASN A 126 8.90 8.53 6.97
N PHE A 127 8.12 7.91 6.10
CA PHE A 127 7.87 6.47 6.13
C PHE A 127 9.17 5.67 6.02
N LEU A 128 9.98 5.97 5.01
CA LEU A 128 11.32 5.42 4.85
C LEU A 128 12.32 6.27 5.65
N SER A 129 13.06 5.64 6.52
CA SER A 129 14.11 6.24 7.34
C SER A 129 15.32 5.30 7.41
N GLY A 130 16.44 5.76 7.96
CA GLY A 130 17.59 4.90 8.21
C GLY A 130 17.40 3.86 9.32
N ASP A 131 16.26 3.85 9.99
CA ASP A 131 15.91 2.92 11.06
C ASP A 131 14.92 1.87 10.53
N LEU A 132 15.37 0.63 10.37
CA LEU A 132 14.55 -0.48 9.88
C LEU A 132 13.38 -0.78 10.81
N VAL A 133 13.54 -0.66 12.14
CA VAL A 133 12.44 -0.85 13.11
C VAL A 133 11.31 0.13 12.82
N HIS A 134 11.65 1.38 12.49
CA HIS A 134 10.68 2.39 12.11
C HIS A 134 9.96 2.03 10.80
N VAL A 135 10.69 1.59 9.77
CA VAL A 135 10.11 1.20 8.47
C VAL A 135 9.13 0.04 8.63
N VAL A 136 9.51 -0.99 9.40
CA VAL A 136 8.67 -2.16 9.70
C VAL A 136 7.39 -1.72 10.43
N ARG A 137 7.49 -0.86 11.44
CA ARG A 137 6.33 -0.33 12.18
C ARG A 137 5.42 0.53 11.29
N ALA A 138 5.99 1.33 10.40
CA ALA A 138 5.23 2.14 9.47
C ALA A 138 4.46 1.26 8.47
N ALA A 139 5.07 0.17 7.99
CA ALA A 139 4.41 -0.82 7.15
C ALA A 139 3.25 -1.52 7.87
N HIS A 140 3.49 -2.02 9.08
CA HIS A 140 2.46 -2.63 9.91
C HIS A 140 1.28 -1.67 10.14
N GLN A 141 1.57 -0.39 10.48
CA GLN A 141 0.52 0.61 10.63
C GLN A 141 -0.26 0.86 9.33
N ALA A 142 0.42 0.93 8.18
CA ALA A 142 -0.24 1.13 6.90
C ALA A 142 -1.16 -0.04 6.53
N ILE A 143 -0.74 -1.27 6.81
CA ILE A 143 -1.54 -2.49 6.60
C ILE A 143 -2.77 -2.45 7.51
N GLY A 144 -2.60 -2.18 8.80
CA GLY A 144 -3.71 -2.06 9.74
C GLY A 144 -4.73 -0.99 9.34
N ASP A 145 -4.26 0.19 8.92
CA ASP A 145 -5.11 1.29 8.46
C ASP A 145 -5.94 0.90 7.22
N ALA A 146 -5.30 0.24 6.25
CA ALA A 146 -5.96 -0.20 5.03
C ALA A 146 -7.01 -1.29 5.32
N ARG A 147 -6.70 -2.26 6.18
CA ARG A 147 -7.65 -3.31 6.61
C ARG A 147 -8.84 -2.71 7.37
N ALA A 148 -8.61 -1.76 8.27
CA ALA A 148 -9.67 -1.04 8.95
C ALA A 148 -10.62 -0.34 7.97
N LEU A 149 -10.06 0.31 6.94
CA LEU A 149 -10.85 0.94 5.88
C LEU A 149 -11.63 -0.08 5.04
N VAL A 150 -11.01 -1.21 4.68
CA VAL A 150 -11.67 -2.32 3.95
C VAL A 150 -12.83 -2.88 4.78
N ALA A 151 -12.59 -3.16 6.06
CA ALA A 151 -13.62 -3.65 6.98
C ALA A 151 -14.79 -2.65 7.10
N TRP A 152 -14.50 -1.35 7.21
CA TRP A 152 -15.52 -0.31 7.24
C TRP A 152 -16.35 -0.29 5.95
N LEU A 153 -15.70 -0.31 4.77
CA LEU A 153 -16.38 -0.33 3.47
C LEU A 153 -17.30 -1.55 3.34
N LYS A 154 -16.84 -2.73 3.75
CA LYS A 154 -17.65 -3.96 3.77
C LYS A 154 -18.82 -3.83 4.74
N GLY A 155 -18.60 -3.27 5.92
CA GLY A 155 -19.66 -2.97 6.91
C GLY A 155 -20.69 -1.97 6.41
N GLN A 156 -20.34 -1.08 5.47
CA GLN A 156 -21.29 -0.18 4.80
C GLN A 156 -22.12 -0.89 3.70
N GLY A 157 -21.81 -2.14 3.36
CA GLY A 157 -22.53 -2.89 2.33
C GLY A 157 -21.86 -2.93 0.95
N CYS A 158 -20.62 -2.38 0.79
CA CYS A 158 -19.95 -2.42 -0.50
C CYS A 158 -19.79 -3.87 -1.00
N PRO A 159 -20.36 -4.23 -2.16
CA PRO A 159 -20.38 -5.63 -2.64
C PRO A 159 -18.97 -6.14 -2.93
N GLN A 160 -18.12 -5.30 -3.50
CA GLN A 160 -16.74 -5.61 -3.82
C GLN A 160 -15.81 -4.48 -3.38
N VAL A 161 -14.66 -4.87 -2.82
CA VAL A 161 -13.57 -3.95 -2.50
C VAL A 161 -12.31 -4.41 -3.19
N GLY A 162 -11.74 -3.54 -4.03
CA GLY A 162 -10.47 -3.79 -4.70
C GLY A 162 -9.39 -2.83 -4.22
N LEU A 163 -8.15 -3.13 -4.57
CA LEU A 163 -7.00 -2.27 -4.28
C LEU A 163 -6.34 -1.83 -5.60
N TRP A 164 -5.85 -0.60 -5.62
CA TRP A 164 -4.95 -0.12 -6.67
C TRP A 164 -3.79 0.60 -6.00
N GLY A 165 -2.65 -0.06 -5.95
CA GLY A 165 -1.44 0.46 -5.35
C GLY A 165 -0.41 0.91 -6.38
N ILE A 166 0.39 1.93 -6.01
CA ILE A 166 1.49 2.47 -6.80
C ILE A 166 2.77 2.44 -5.98
N SER A 167 3.84 1.79 -6.47
CA SER A 167 5.14 1.75 -5.82
C SER A 167 5.05 1.24 -4.38
N LEU A 168 5.38 2.02 -3.35
CA LEU A 168 5.14 1.71 -1.94
C LEU A 168 3.69 1.24 -1.69
N GLY A 169 2.71 1.91 -2.30
CA GLY A 169 1.31 1.50 -2.22
C GLY A 169 1.02 0.17 -2.91
N ALA A 170 1.76 -0.16 -4.00
CA ALA A 170 1.63 -1.45 -4.67
C ALA A 170 2.18 -2.59 -3.80
N TRP A 171 3.33 -2.40 -3.19
CA TRP A 171 3.87 -3.34 -2.22
C TRP A 171 2.91 -3.60 -1.05
N LEU A 172 2.36 -2.54 -0.44
CA LEU A 172 1.38 -2.66 0.62
C LEU A 172 0.09 -3.35 0.14
N SER A 173 -0.38 -3.04 -1.09
CA SER A 173 -1.55 -3.70 -1.67
C SER A 173 -1.31 -5.18 -1.93
N GLY A 174 -0.09 -5.57 -2.31
CA GLY A 174 0.30 -6.97 -2.46
C GLY A 174 0.25 -7.72 -1.13
N LEU A 175 0.82 -7.16 -0.06
CA LEU A 175 0.72 -7.73 1.28
C LEU A 175 -0.73 -7.84 1.77
N LEU A 176 -1.55 -6.81 1.49
CA LEU A 176 -2.98 -6.83 1.81
C LEU A 176 -3.74 -7.92 1.06
N ALA A 177 -3.44 -8.13 -0.22
CA ALA A 177 -4.04 -9.20 -1.02
C ALA A 177 -3.75 -10.59 -0.44
N CYS A 178 -2.62 -10.74 0.26
CA CYS A 178 -2.27 -11.97 0.97
C CYS A 178 -2.93 -12.07 2.37
N ALA A 179 -3.16 -10.93 3.03
CA ALA A 179 -3.67 -10.88 4.39
C ALA A 179 -5.20 -10.87 4.51
N ASP A 180 -5.92 -10.24 3.56
CA ASP A 180 -7.34 -9.92 3.69
C ASP A 180 -8.21 -10.56 2.60
N SER A 181 -9.08 -11.49 3.01
CA SER A 181 -10.02 -12.17 2.11
C SER A 181 -11.19 -11.29 1.63
N HIS A 182 -11.39 -10.09 2.19
CA HIS A 182 -12.38 -9.15 1.72
C HIS A 182 -11.93 -8.37 0.47
N VAL A 183 -10.66 -8.49 0.08
CA VAL A 183 -10.13 -7.92 -1.15
C VAL A 183 -10.50 -8.82 -2.33
N ASN A 184 -11.22 -8.28 -3.31
CA ASN A 184 -11.75 -9.02 -4.44
C ASN A 184 -10.86 -8.96 -5.69
N PHE A 185 -10.15 -7.84 -5.90
CA PHE A 185 -9.21 -7.66 -7.00
C PHE A 185 -8.09 -6.68 -6.62
N VAL A 186 -6.94 -6.78 -7.28
CA VAL A 186 -5.83 -5.88 -7.02
C VAL A 186 -5.06 -5.50 -8.28
N ALA A 187 -4.75 -4.21 -8.44
CA ALA A 187 -3.83 -3.70 -9.45
C ALA A 187 -2.55 -3.18 -8.77
N LEU A 188 -1.43 -3.78 -9.09
CA LEU A 188 -0.10 -3.45 -8.56
C LEU A 188 0.71 -2.73 -9.64
N MET A 189 0.94 -1.43 -9.48
CA MET A 189 1.80 -0.68 -10.40
C MET A 189 3.20 -0.50 -9.80
N THR A 190 4.21 -1.02 -10.49
CA THR A 190 5.61 -0.99 -10.07
C THR A 190 5.82 -1.49 -8.63
N PRO A 191 5.32 -2.71 -8.30
CA PRO A 191 5.44 -3.23 -6.94
C PRO A 191 6.88 -3.57 -6.59
N VAL A 192 7.33 -3.19 -5.41
CA VAL A 192 8.57 -3.72 -4.84
C VAL A 192 8.31 -5.15 -4.37
N VAL A 193 8.86 -6.13 -5.06
CA VAL A 193 8.66 -7.56 -4.75
C VAL A 193 9.61 -8.05 -3.67
N ARG A 194 10.86 -7.65 -3.77
CA ARG A 194 11.99 -8.09 -2.94
C ARG A 194 12.51 -6.90 -2.12
N MET A 195 12.02 -6.77 -0.89
CA MET A 195 12.46 -5.70 0.03
C MET A 195 13.91 -5.86 0.45
N ASP A 196 14.36 -7.09 0.63
CA ASP A 196 15.76 -7.42 0.89
C ASP A 196 16.68 -6.92 -0.22
N ARG A 197 16.32 -7.16 -1.48
CA ARG A 197 17.06 -6.72 -2.65
C ARG A 197 17.04 -5.18 -2.79
N LEU A 198 15.87 -4.56 -2.62
CA LEU A 198 15.75 -3.10 -2.60
C LEU A 198 16.71 -2.46 -1.57
N ILE A 199 16.72 -3.00 -0.35
CA ILE A 199 17.58 -2.48 0.72
C ILE A 199 19.06 -2.74 0.40
N ALA A 200 19.40 -3.87 -0.19
CA ALA A 200 20.78 -4.21 -0.52
C ALA A 200 21.35 -3.36 -1.66
N GLU A 201 20.57 -3.10 -2.71
CA GLU A 201 21.08 -2.60 -3.99
C GLU A 201 20.83 -1.11 -4.21
N VAL A 202 19.72 -0.55 -3.70
CA VAL A 202 19.31 0.82 -4.02
C VAL A 202 19.93 1.85 -3.08
N ASP A 203 20.54 2.89 -3.66
CA ASP A 203 21.33 3.89 -2.92
C ASP A 203 20.56 4.63 -1.84
N PHE A 204 19.29 4.98 -2.05
CA PHE A 204 18.53 5.67 -1.03
C PHE A 204 18.29 4.81 0.23
N CYS A 205 18.50 3.49 0.16
CA CYS A 205 18.47 2.58 1.30
C CYS A 205 19.81 2.48 2.05
N ALA A 206 20.88 3.15 1.58
CA ALA A 206 22.17 3.15 2.25
C ALA A 206 22.13 3.53 3.75
N PRO A 207 21.27 4.46 4.21
CA PRO A 207 21.12 4.71 5.65
C PRO A 207 20.64 3.48 6.44
N ILE A 208 19.75 2.66 5.87
CA ILE A 208 19.29 1.40 6.49
C ILE A 208 20.45 0.41 6.57
N ARG A 209 21.16 0.19 5.46
CA ARG A 209 22.34 -0.70 5.43
C ARG A 209 23.37 -0.32 6.49
N ARG A 210 23.68 0.99 6.61
CA ARG A 210 24.63 1.50 7.63
C ARG A 210 24.12 1.26 9.05
N SER A 211 22.82 1.39 9.30
CA SER A 211 22.25 1.17 10.63
C SER A 211 22.27 -0.29 11.05
N LEU A 212 22.12 -1.21 10.09
CA LEU A 212 22.23 -2.65 10.33
C LEU A 212 23.67 -3.11 10.57
N GLY A 213 24.68 -2.38 10.05
CA GLY A 213 26.10 -2.64 10.31
C GLY A 213 26.60 -4.02 9.85
N GLY A 214 25.96 -4.62 8.86
CA GLY A 214 26.29 -5.96 8.36
C GLY A 214 25.60 -7.11 9.10
N VAL A 215 24.79 -6.82 10.12
CA VAL A 215 23.99 -7.86 10.78
C VAL A 215 22.91 -8.37 9.81
N PRO A 216 22.84 -9.69 9.55
CA PRO A 216 21.85 -10.26 8.65
C PRO A 216 20.43 -10.13 9.22
N VAL A 217 19.50 -9.77 8.35
CA VAL A 217 18.06 -9.67 8.66
C VAL A 217 17.30 -10.41 7.57
N ARG A 218 16.31 -11.22 7.95
CA ARG A 218 15.40 -11.89 7.00
C ARG A 218 14.20 -10.99 6.72
N PHE A 219 13.81 -10.92 5.46
CA PHE A 219 12.72 -10.05 5.00
C PHE A 219 11.50 -10.86 4.51
N ASP A 220 11.35 -12.10 4.96
CA ASP A 220 10.30 -13.00 4.46
C ASP A 220 8.89 -12.38 4.58
N SER A 221 8.57 -11.79 5.73
CA SER A 221 7.28 -11.13 5.95
C SER A 221 7.08 -9.84 5.15
N MET A 222 8.15 -9.27 4.56
CA MET A 222 8.09 -8.06 3.74
C MET A 222 8.24 -8.35 2.23
N ASN A 223 8.72 -9.53 1.85
CA ASN A 223 8.86 -9.94 0.46
C ASN A 223 7.53 -10.49 -0.06
N LEU A 224 7.00 -9.95 -1.15
CA LEU A 224 5.71 -10.41 -1.70
C LEU A 224 5.75 -11.89 -2.12
N LYS A 225 6.87 -12.32 -2.67
CA LYS A 225 7.04 -13.70 -3.18
C LYS A 225 6.88 -14.79 -2.11
N THR A 226 7.10 -14.46 -0.83
CA THR A 226 7.00 -15.42 0.27
C THR A 226 5.56 -15.64 0.77
N HIS A 227 4.62 -14.86 0.25
CA HIS A 227 3.21 -14.94 0.60
C HIS A 227 2.37 -15.44 -0.56
N HIS A 228 1.17 -15.95 -0.24
CA HIS A 228 0.18 -16.36 -1.23
C HIS A 228 -1.04 -15.45 -1.16
N PRO A 229 -1.49 -14.87 -2.28
CA PRO A 229 -2.67 -14.00 -2.30
C PRO A 229 -3.95 -14.80 -1.99
N LYS A 230 -4.85 -14.18 -1.22
CA LYS A 230 -6.23 -14.65 -1.03
C LYS A 230 -7.13 -14.22 -2.20
N VAL A 231 -6.62 -13.33 -3.05
CA VAL A 231 -7.25 -12.89 -4.29
C VAL A 231 -6.93 -13.89 -5.38
N ALA A 232 -7.93 -14.31 -6.15
CA ALA A 232 -7.74 -15.24 -7.28
C ALA A 232 -6.79 -14.63 -8.34
N PRO A 233 -5.87 -15.42 -8.94
CA PRO A 233 -4.84 -14.92 -9.85
C PRO A 233 -5.38 -14.09 -11.03
N GLU A 234 -6.51 -14.47 -11.59
CA GLU A 234 -7.19 -13.75 -12.66
C GLU A 234 -7.73 -12.37 -12.25
N ASN A 235 -7.80 -12.09 -10.95
CA ASN A 235 -8.19 -10.80 -10.38
C ASN A 235 -7.00 -9.97 -9.92
N ILE A 236 -5.80 -10.34 -10.32
CA ILE A 236 -4.55 -9.63 -10.05
C ILE A 236 -3.99 -9.09 -11.36
N LEU A 237 -3.75 -7.78 -11.41
CA LEU A 237 -2.98 -7.12 -12.46
C LEU A 237 -1.65 -6.66 -11.90
N ILE A 238 -0.58 -6.96 -12.60
CA ILE A 238 0.73 -6.38 -12.31
C ILE A 238 1.20 -5.54 -13.51
N VAL A 239 1.59 -4.30 -13.25
CA VAL A 239 2.21 -3.41 -14.24
C VAL A 239 3.65 -3.20 -13.81
N ALA A 240 4.59 -3.81 -14.51
CA ALA A 240 6.02 -3.75 -14.25
C ALA A 240 6.73 -2.99 -15.38
N SER A 241 7.43 -1.93 -15.04
CA SER A 241 8.17 -1.13 -16.03
C SER A 241 9.48 -1.82 -16.43
N GLU A 242 9.78 -1.92 -17.73
CA GLU A 242 10.98 -2.61 -18.24
C GLU A 242 12.30 -1.98 -17.73
N HIS A 243 12.29 -0.69 -17.42
CA HIS A 243 13.48 0.06 -16.98
C HIS A 243 13.34 0.51 -15.51
N ASP A 244 12.72 -0.31 -14.68
CA ASP A 244 12.52 -0.02 -13.26
C ASP A 244 13.76 -0.41 -12.45
N LEU A 245 14.43 0.59 -11.86
CA LEU A 245 15.62 0.38 -11.03
C LEU A 245 15.29 0.05 -9.57
N PHE A 246 14.02 0.21 -9.14
CA PHE A 246 13.58 -0.09 -7.78
C PHE A 246 12.88 -1.44 -7.66
N ALA A 247 12.22 -1.86 -8.74
CA ALA A 247 11.52 -3.12 -8.86
C ALA A 247 11.92 -3.80 -10.18
N PRO A 248 13.10 -4.42 -10.24
CA PRO A 248 13.60 -5.08 -11.44
C PRO A 248 12.58 -6.08 -11.97
N ILE A 249 12.40 -6.10 -13.31
CA ILE A 249 11.35 -6.89 -13.99
C ILE A 249 11.45 -8.37 -13.64
N GLU A 250 12.65 -8.89 -13.48
CA GLU A 250 12.90 -10.30 -13.15
C GLU A 250 12.26 -10.69 -11.81
N THR A 251 12.30 -9.79 -10.82
CA THR A 251 11.67 -10.04 -9.51
C THR A 251 10.16 -10.05 -9.60
N VAL A 252 9.60 -9.26 -10.51
CA VAL A 252 8.15 -9.23 -10.75
C VAL A 252 7.70 -10.48 -11.53
N GLU A 253 8.50 -10.98 -12.46
CA GLU A 253 8.25 -12.23 -13.17
C GLU A 253 8.25 -13.41 -12.20
N GLU A 254 9.22 -13.48 -11.29
CA GLU A 254 9.24 -14.46 -10.21
C GLU A 254 7.98 -14.39 -9.32
N LEU A 255 7.45 -13.19 -9.07
CA LEU A 255 6.20 -13.02 -8.33
C LEU A 255 5.01 -13.55 -9.12
N CYS A 256 4.93 -13.25 -10.43
CA CYS A 256 3.87 -13.74 -11.28
C CYS A 256 3.82 -15.27 -11.30
N GLU A 257 4.96 -15.91 -11.42
CA GLU A 257 5.09 -17.38 -11.34
C GLU A 257 4.60 -17.90 -9.98
N ALA A 258 5.09 -17.32 -8.87
CA ALA A 258 4.74 -17.76 -7.52
C ALA A 258 3.26 -17.58 -7.19
N TRP A 259 2.60 -16.57 -7.76
CA TRP A 259 1.20 -16.24 -7.53
C TRP A 259 0.25 -16.78 -8.62
N GLY A 260 0.78 -17.37 -9.70
CA GLY A 260 0.01 -17.84 -10.85
C GLY A 260 -0.63 -16.67 -11.65
N VAL A 261 -0.08 -15.46 -11.55
CA VAL A 261 -0.63 -14.27 -12.23
C VAL A 261 -0.26 -14.28 -13.70
N THR A 262 -1.29 -14.21 -14.56
CA THR A 262 -1.11 -14.19 -16.02
C THR A 262 -1.21 -12.79 -16.62
N GLU A 263 -1.81 -11.84 -15.90
CA GLU A 263 -2.02 -10.47 -16.40
C GLU A 263 -0.87 -9.55 -15.95
N LEU A 264 0.29 -9.68 -16.62
CA LEU A 264 1.47 -8.85 -16.46
C LEU A 264 1.61 -7.91 -17.67
N TRP A 265 1.64 -6.60 -17.42
CA TRP A 265 1.94 -5.60 -18.45
C TRP A 265 3.35 -5.04 -18.27
N ARG A 266 4.08 -4.92 -19.39
CA ARG A 266 5.50 -4.50 -19.42
C ARG A 266 5.66 -3.22 -20.25
N PRO A 267 5.25 -2.04 -19.75
CA PRO A 267 5.47 -0.80 -20.48
C PRO A 267 6.95 -0.41 -20.46
N ARG A 268 7.43 0.15 -21.60
CA ARG A 268 8.80 0.65 -21.75
C ARG A 268 9.00 1.99 -21.04
N HIS A 269 8.97 1.94 -19.72
CA HIS A 269 9.10 3.09 -18.82
C HIS A 269 10.03 2.75 -17.67
N GLY A 270 10.49 3.77 -16.94
CA GLY A 270 11.09 3.60 -15.62
C GLY A 270 10.04 3.71 -14.51
N HIS A 271 10.47 3.56 -13.27
CA HIS A 271 9.62 3.53 -12.08
C HIS A 271 8.64 4.71 -11.96
N ILE A 272 9.11 5.91 -12.27
CA ILE A 272 8.30 7.15 -12.15
C ILE A 272 7.61 7.49 -13.47
N SER A 273 8.29 7.35 -14.61
CA SER A 273 7.75 7.78 -15.89
C SER A 273 6.51 6.99 -16.32
N VAL A 274 6.33 5.75 -15.86
CA VAL A 274 5.11 4.97 -16.10
C VAL A 274 3.86 5.65 -15.53
N LEU A 275 3.99 6.37 -14.42
CA LEU A 275 2.88 7.09 -13.77
C LEU A 275 2.44 8.32 -14.58
N LEU A 276 3.30 8.81 -15.46
CA LEU A 276 3.02 9.91 -16.38
C LEU A 276 2.48 9.42 -17.73
N SER A 277 2.51 8.11 -17.97
CA SER A 277 1.99 7.49 -19.19
C SER A 277 0.47 7.40 -19.14
N MET A 278 -0.21 8.38 -19.75
CA MET A 278 -1.67 8.39 -19.82
C MET A 278 -2.25 7.09 -20.44
N PRO A 279 -1.67 6.48 -21.48
CA PRO A 279 -2.15 5.21 -22.00
C PRO A 279 -2.11 4.08 -20.96
N VAL A 280 -1.03 3.95 -20.18
CA VAL A 280 -0.91 2.93 -19.15
C VAL A 280 -1.91 3.18 -18.03
N MET A 281 -2.03 4.42 -17.56
CA MET A 281 -2.98 4.80 -16.52
C MET A 281 -4.42 4.55 -16.95
N GLU A 282 -4.77 4.87 -18.19
CA GLU A 282 -6.11 4.64 -18.73
C GLU A 282 -6.43 3.16 -18.85
N ARG A 283 -5.50 2.37 -19.38
CA ARG A 283 -5.65 0.92 -19.49
C ARG A 283 -5.84 0.29 -18.10
N THR A 284 -5.06 0.72 -17.08
CA THR A 284 -5.21 0.26 -15.69
C THR A 284 -6.57 0.65 -15.13
N LEU A 285 -7.02 1.88 -15.38
CA LEU A 285 -8.33 2.37 -14.96
C LEU A 285 -9.47 1.53 -15.58
N CYS A 286 -9.38 1.21 -16.88
CA CYS A 286 -10.35 0.35 -17.56
C CYS A 286 -10.35 -1.07 -16.97
N TRP A 287 -9.17 -1.61 -16.66
CA TRP A 287 -9.06 -2.91 -16.00
C TRP A 287 -9.73 -2.91 -14.62
N VAL A 288 -9.43 -1.92 -13.77
CA VAL A 288 -10.04 -1.75 -12.45
C VAL A 288 -11.57 -1.65 -12.56
N ALA A 289 -12.07 -0.83 -13.51
CA ALA A 289 -13.51 -0.68 -13.70
C ALA A 289 -14.18 -1.99 -14.16
N ARG A 290 -13.54 -2.77 -15.02
CA ARG A 290 -14.02 -4.08 -15.47
C ARG A 290 -14.08 -5.08 -14.31
N LYS A 291 -13.02 -5.16 -13.49
CA LYS A 291 -12.96 -6.09 -12.34
C LYS A 291 -13.92 -5.70 -11.23
N ALA A 292 -14.20 -4.42 -11.07
CA ALA A 292 -15.18 -3.90 -10.14
C ALA A 292 -16.63 -4.04 -10.63
N GLY A 293 -16.84 -4.29 -11.93
CA GLY A 293 -18.19 -4.50 -12.48
C GLY A 293 -18.84 -5.78 -11.92
N PRO A 294 -20.16 -5.97 -12.09
CA PRO A 294 -20.79 -7.23 -11.77
C PRO A 294 -20.06 -8.32 -12.57
N GLY A 295 -19.53 -9.31 -11.84
CA GLY A 295 -18.75 -10.39 -12.44
C GLY A 295 -19.52 -10.98 -13.60
N THR A 296 -18.91 -10.98 -14.78
CA THR A 296 -19.30 -11.90 -15.86
C THR A 296 -19.06 -13.29 -15.29
N GLN A 297 -20.15 -13.94 -14.81
CA GLN A 297 -20.18 -15.37 -14.56
C GLN A 297 -19.84 -16.13 -15.84
#